data_b80fb4464bb9516b44877a13d1d25c0d
#
_entry.id   b80fb4464bb9516b44877a13d1d25c0d
#
_cell.length_a   1.000
_cell.length_b   1.000
_cell.length_c   1.000
_cell.angle_alpha   90.00
_cell.angle_beta   90.00
_cell.angle_gamma   90.00
#
_symmetry.space_group_name_H-M   'P 1'
#
loop_
_entity.id
_entity.type
_entity.pdbx_description
1 polymer ?
#
loop_
_entity_poly.entity_id
_entity_poly.type
_entity_poly.pdbx_seq_one_letter_code
_entity_poly.pdbx_strand_id
1 'polypeptide(L)'
;NFSATSTNPLPQEREQSASASTFSDDLRPANLQQPSPSPVGEGWGEGKTVATQTNFSATSTLSDDSKPKKQPAPQKNRLKPLPLADIRTFQAWLKTAERENPRLLFLSRDDLMQHAAAHITEEQFPKFWQTADGKFKLSYRFEPHHPLDGVTLTLPLTVLNRLHAPSLEWLVPGMLREKIQLLIKALPKQIRRICVPVPDFITQFLSQNPDRNAPILPQLAQAIAKTAGDIRILEQINQDEWAAFRLPEHCYFNLRIIDDGGQELAGGRKLHELQQQLGQAAAVTFRDNTQEFERDNVTAWDIGTLPESIKFARGKQQLTGYLGLQKEKDDRIALRLFDTSAAAEQAHRQGVIELMKLQLKEQVKDLNKGIQGFTQAAMLLKHINADTLRDDLTQAVCDRAFIGEDELPRNEKAFKEQIKRARSRLPAVKEALSRYLQETAAAYAELNGKLGKHPLTHLLRLRLQTLLAAGFATRTPWAQWPRLPIYLKAMTLRLEKYSSNPARDAAREADIQELEQMWQEKTDSLIKQGLPISDGLAAFKWMIEELRVSLFAQELKTPYPVSVKRLLKEWEKIEK
;
A
#
# COMPACT_ATOMS: atom_id res chain seq x y z
N ASN A 1 -7.62 -28.68 60.04
CA ASN A 1 -7.28 -27.74 61.10
C ASN A 1 -6.56 -26.52 60.57
N PHE A 2 -7.22 -25.33 60.78
CA PHE A 2 -6.75 -23.93 60.78
C PHE A 2 -6.18 -23.40 59.46
N SER A 3 -6.94 -22.57 58.68
CA SER A 3 -7.32 -21.17 58.89
C SER A 3 -6.16 -20.23 59.05
N ALA A 4 -5.90 -19.38 58.04
CA ALA A 4 -5.76 -17.94 58.22
C ALA A 4 -5.65 -17.23 56.86
N THR A 5 -6.63 -16.41 56.58
CA THR A 5 -6.73 -15.31 55.65
C THR A 5 -5.67 -14.23 55.89
N SER A 6 -5.11 -13.68 54.84
CA SER A 6 -4.48 -12.35 54.88
C SER A 6 -4.74 -11.62 53.57
N THR A 7 -5.63 -10.67 53.66
CA THR A 7 -5.93 -9.60 52.75
C THR A 7 -4.83 -8.54 52.82
N ASN A 8 -4.33 -8.09 51.69
CA ASN A 8 -3.51 -6.89 51.59
C ASN A 8 -4.19 -5.86 50.65
N PRO A 9 -4.30 -4.61 51.05
CA PRO A 9 -5.03 -3.56 50.34
C PRO A 9 -4.13 -2.81 49.33
N LEU A 10 -4.77 -2.31 48.31
CA LEU A 10 -4.27 -1.38 47.28
C LEU A 10 -3.77 -0.04 47.88
N PRO A 11 -2.76 0.61 47.31
CA PRO A 11 -2.40 1.98 47.68
C PRO A 11 -3.25 3.01 46.93
N GLN A 12 -3.73 3.97 47.73
CA GLN A 12 -4.48 5.14 47.34
C GLN A 12 -3.62 6.16 46.59
N GLU A 13 -4.25 6.83 45.65
CA GLU A 13 -3.84 8.04 44.97
C GLU A 13 -3.53 9.18 45.98
N ARG A 14 -2.41 9.88 45.76
CA ARG A 14 -2.12 11.17 46.39
C ARG A 14 -2.14 12.26 45.32
N GLU A 15 -3.18 13.04 45.36
CA GLU A 15 -3.19 14.41 44.81
C GLU A 15 -2.11 15.25 45.47
N GLN A 16 -1.30 15.91 44.67
CA GLN A 16 -0.51 17.08 45.12
C GLN A 16 -0.80 18.23 44.17
N SER A 17 -1.54 19.17 44.72
CA SER A 17 -1.68 20.55 44.29
C SER A 17 -0.32 21.26 44.29
N ALA A 18 0.02 21.94 43.20
CA ALA A 18 1.08 22.96 43.20
C ALA A 18 0.60 24.23 42.49
N SER A 19 0.61 25.22 43.28
CA SER A 19 0.36 26.64 43.20
C SER A 19 0.84 27.33 41.91
N ALA A 20 -0.01 28.27 41.49
CA ALA A 20 0.26 29.36 40.56
C ALA A 20 1.42 30.27 41.00
N SER A 21 2.27 30.64 40.08
CA SER A 21 3.08 31.84 40.15
C SER A 21 2.91 32.67 38.88
N THR A 22 2.33 33.81 39.09
CA THR A 22 2.22 34.97 38.24
C THR A 22 3.61 35.46 37.79
N PHE A 23 3.76 35.70 36.48
CA PHE A 23 4.72 36.72 35.98
C PHE A 23 4.04 37.56 34.90
N SER A 24 4.21 38.88 35.13
CA SER A 24 3.57 39.98 34.45
C SER A 24 4.08 40.24 33.04
N ASP A 25 3.18 40.83 32.26
CA ASP A 25 3.31 41.75 31.13
C ASP A 25 4.71 42.34 30.85
N ASP A 26 5.08 42.25 29.58
CA ASP A 26 5.38 43.39 28.71
C ASP A 26 5.96 42.85 27.39
N LEU A 27 5.23 43.12 26.30
CA LEU A 27 5.80 43.52 25.01
C LEU A 27 4.68 43.58 23.94
N ARG A 28 4.28 44.79 23.60
CA ARG A 28 3.37 45.09 22.47
C ARG A 28 4.08 44.80 21.14
N PRO A 29 3.34 44.35 20.13
CA PRO A 29 3.88 44.17 18.77
C PRO A 29 3.90 45.51 18.01
N ALA A 30 5.00 45.68 17.29
CA ALA A 30 5.21 46.79 16.36
C ALA A 30 4.31 46.70 15.13
N ASN A 31 3.72 47.82 14.77
CA ASN A 31 3.01 48.09 13.54
C ASN A 31 3.84 47.74 12.31
N LEU A 32 3.29 46.90 11.43
CA LEU A 32 3.70 46.84 10.04
C LEU A 32 2.53 47.29 9.15
N GLN A 33 2.76 48.41 8.53
CA GLN A 33 1.89 49.11 7.56
C GLN A 33 1.59 48.22 6.34
N GLN A 34 0.35 48.20 5.96
CA GLN A 34 -0.12 47.75 4.65
C GLN A 34 0.33 48.72 3.55
N PRO A 35 0.80 48.25 2.39
CA PRO A 35 0.88 49.11 1.21
C PRO A 35 -0.45 49.10 0.42
N SER A 36 -0.93 50.28 0.14
CA SER A 36 -2.06 50.58 -0.75
C SER A 36 -1.75 50.18 -2.18
N PRO A 37 -2.77 49.85 -3.00
CA PRO A 37 -2.58 49.55 -4.42
C PRO A 37 -2.48 50.82 -5.26
N SER A 38 -1.48 50.92 -6.10
CA SER A 38 -1.39 51.92 -7.21
C SER A 38 -1.97 51.36 -8.49
N PRO A 39 -2.49 52.24 -9.36
CA PRO A 39 -3.34 51.85 -10.47
C PRO A 39 -2.55 51.47 -11.73
N VAL A 40 -3.19 50.59 -12.48
CA VAL A 40 -2.74 50.05 -13.74
C VAL A 40 -2.96 51.03 -14.89
N GLY A 41 -1.98 51.16 -15.74
CA GLY A 41 -2.08 51.69 -17.09
C GLY A 41 -1.87 50.58 -18.11
N GLU A 42 -2.87 50.44 -18.96
CA GLU A 42 -2.87 50.34 -20.40
C GLU A 42 -2.12 49.23 -21.15
N GLY A 43 -2.84 48.61 -22.08
CA GLY A 43 -2.39 48.33 -23.41
C GLY A 43 -2.83 47.00 -24.01
N TRP A 44 -4.05 46.93 -24.53
CA TRP A 44 -4.44 45.85 -25.44
C TRP A 44 -4.55 46.37 -26.87
N GLY A 45 -3.59 45.96 -27.70
CA GLY A 45 -3.61 46.21 -29.13
C GLY A 45 -4.63 45.35 -29.85
N GLU A 46 -5.45 45.99 -30.65
CA GLU A 46 -6.42 45.38 -31.55
C GLU A 46 -5.73 44.56 -32.64
N GLY A 47 -5.99 43.27 -32.70
CA GLY A 47 -5.66 42.39 -33.83
C GLY A 47 -6.86 42.25 -34.75
N LYS A 48 -6.78 42.82 -35.94
CA LYS A 48 -7.75 42.73 -37.00
C LYS A 48 -7.95 41.29 -37.49
N THR A 49 -9.19 40.84 -37.48
CA THR A 49 -9.65 39.63 -38.17
C THR A 49 -9.75 39.89 -39.66
N VAL A 50 -9.01 39.12 -40.45
CA VAL A 50 -9.16 39.05 -41.92
C VAL A 50 -10.06 37.86 -42.22
N ALA A 51 -11.24 38.18 -42.77
CA ALA A 51 -12.17 37.20 -43.31
C ALA A 51 -11.72 36.80 -44.72
N THR A 52 -11.42 35.54 -44.95
CA THR A 52 -11.18 35.00 -46.28
C THR A 52 -12.47 34.31 -46.74
N GLN A 53 -13.15 34.96 -47.69
CA GLN A 53 -14.24 34.35 -48.48
C GLN A 53 -13.61 33.46 -49.54
N THR A 54 -13.99 32.24 -49.63
CA THR A 54 -13.81 31.38 -50.80
C THR A 54 -15.15 31.11 -51.44
N ASN A 55 -15.35 31.75 -52.58
CA ASN A 55 -16.42 31.47 -53.53
C ASN A 55 -16.16 30.14 -54.24
N PHE A 56 -17.15 29.27 -54.31
CA PHE A 56 -17.28 28.29 -55.37
C PHE A 56 -18.62 28.44 -56.08
N SER A 57 -18.53 28.89 -57.33
CA SER A 57 -19.61 28.87 -58.31
C SER A 57 -19.69 27.51 -58.96
N ALA A 58 -20.86 26.93 -59.03
CA ALA A 58 -21.22 25.96 -60.08
C ALA A 58 -22.66 26.17 -60.49
N THR A 59 -22.79 26.68 -61.68
CA THR A 59 -24.00 26.80 -62.49
C THR A 59 -24.56 25.42 -62.89
N SER A 60 -25.86 25.23 -62.77
CA SER A 60 -26.63 24.49 -63.77
C SER A 60 -28.10 24.92 -63.70
N THR A 61 -28.56 25.44 -64.82
CA THR A 61 -29.89 25.74 -65.22
C THR A 61 -30.77 24.50 -65.31
N LEU A 62 -32.00 24.57 -64.80
CA LEU A 62 -33.20 24.03 -65.49
C LEU A 62 -34.44 24.67 -64.88
N SER A 63 -35.19 25.31 -65.76
CA SER A 63 -36.52 25.89 -65.63
C SER A 63 -37.57 24.85 -65.27
N ASP A 64 -38.46 25.12 -64.33
CA ASP A 64 -39.88 24.74 -64.55
C ASP A 64 -40.82 25.68 -63.77
N ASP A 65 -41.84 26.08 -64.51
CA ASP A 65 -42.93 26.96 -64.09
C ASP A 65 -43.92 26.23 -63.19
N SER A 66 -44.11 26.70 -61.98
CA SER A 66 -45.42 26.57 -61.31
C SER A 66 -45.50 27.50 -60.09
N LYS A 67 -46.26 28.56 -60.23
CA LYS A 67 -46.64 29.50 -59.18
C LYS A 67 -47.50 28.76 -58.12
N PRO A 68 -47.15 28.76 -56.84
CA PRO A 68 -48.13 28.51 -55.82
C PRO A 68 -48.77 29.78 -55.30
N LYS A 69 -50.06 29.70 -55.14
CA LYS A 69 -50.97 30.77 -54.65
C LYS A 69 -50.48 31.28 -53.26
N LYS A 70 -50.43 32.64 -53.16
CA LYS A 70 -50.24 33.30 -51.86
C LYS A 70 -51.32 32.92 -50.87
N GLN A 71 -50.97 32.26 -49.85
CA GLN A 71 -51.77 32.22 -48.62
C GLN A 71 -51.50 33.51 -47.83
N PRO A 72 -52.52 34.05 -47.13
CA PRO A 72 -52.34 35.29 -46.36
C PRO A 72 -51.48 34.95 -45.12
N ALA A 73 -50.46 35.78 -44.88
CA ALA A 73 -49.60 35.70 -43.72
C ALA A 73 -50.42 35.80 -42.41
N PRO A 74 -50.14 34.96 -41.39
CA PRO A 74 -50.78 35.13 -40.10
C PRO A 74 -50.36 36.51 -39.53
N GLN A 75 -51.33 37.29 -39.19
CA GLN A 75 -51.14 38.57 -38.50
C GLN A 75 -50.48 38.24 -37.14
N LYS A 76 -49.20 38.58 -37.04
CA LYS A 76 -48.52 38.60 -35.72
C LYS A 76 -49.11 39.75 -34.92
N ASN A 77 -50.07 39.44 -34.06
CA ASN A 77 -50.44 40.31 -32.95
C ASN A 77 -49.18 40.48 -32.07
N ARG A 78 -48.39 41.51 -32.39
CA ARG A 78 -47.35 41.99 -31.50
C ARG A 78 -48.02 42.67 -30.32
N LEU A 79 -48.38 41.89 -29.27
CA LEU A 79 -48.60 42.44 -27.96
C LEU A 79 -47.32 43.22 -27.59
N LYS A 80 -47.45 44.52 -27.42
CA LYS A 80 -46.38 45.35 -26.87
C LYS A 80 -45.99 44.72 -25.53
N PRO A 81 -44.72 44.43 -25.27
CA PRO A 81 -44.33 43.89 -23.98
C PRO A 81 -44.74 44.87 -22.89
N LEU A 82 -45.64 44.46 -22.03
CA LEU A 82 -45.99 45.20 -20.82
C LEU A 82 -44.70 45.35 -20.00
N PRO A 83 -44.34 46.55 -19.53
CA PRO A 83 -43.19 46.68 -18.65
C PRO A 83 -43.51 45.95 -17.36
N LEU A 84 -42.70 44.90 -17.04
CA LEU A 84 -42.77 44.14 -15.78
C LEU A 84 -42.08 44.98 -14.69
N ALA A 85 -42.79 46.07 -14.27
CA ALA A 85 -42.23 47.07 -13.36
C ALA A 85 -42.53 46.78 -11.88
N ASP A 86 -43.58 45.99 -11.61
CA ASP A 86 -44.00 45.65 -10.24
C ASP A 86 -44.59 44.24 -10.16
N ILE A 87 -44.91 43.81 -8.94
CA ILE A 87 -45.48 42.46 -8.65
C ILE A 87 -46.87 42.30 -9.35
N ARG A 88 -47.66 43.35 -9.49
CA ARG A 88 -49.00 43.27 -10.10
C ARG A 88 -48.92 43.02 -11.60
N THR A 89 -48.05 43.75 -12.27
CA THR A 89 -47.81 43.57 -13.71
C THR A 89 -47.18 42.22 -14.01
N PHE A 90 -46.27 41.72 -13.14
CA PHE A 90 -45.72 40.38 -13.22
C PHE A 90 -46.79 39.30 -13.05
N GLN A 91 -47.66 39.41 -12.04
CA GLN A 91 -48.72 38.45 -11.81
C GLN A 91 -49.75 38.42 -12.95
N ALA A 92 -50.11 39.56 -13.51
CA ALA A 92 -51.01 39.64 -14.65
C ALA A 92 -50.40 39.00 -15.91
N TRP A 93 -49.13 39.25 -16.17
CA TRP A 93 -48.37 38.59 -17.22
C TRP A 93 -48.26 37.09 -17.00
N LEU A 94 -47.93 36.66 -15.80
CA LEU A 94 -47.74 35.26 -15.44
C LEU A 94 -48.99 34.43 -15.67
N LYS A 95 -50.16 34.92 -15.26
CA LYS A 95 -51.47 34.26 -15.51
C LYS A 95 -51.73 34.03 -17.00
N THR A 96 -51.28 34.90 -17.85
CA THR A 96 -51.43 34.76 -19.33
C THR A 96 -50.40 33.79 -19.88
N ALA A 97 -49.14 33.92 -19.46
CA ALA A 97 -48.05 33.12 -19.90
C ALA A 97 -48.15 31.64 -19.47
N GLU A 98 -48.64 31.38 -18.25
CA GLU A 98 -48.89 30.02 -17.75
C GLU A 98 -50.05 29.29 -18.44
N ARG A 99 -51.06 30.08 -18.99
CA ARG A 99 -52.10 29.45 -19.82
C ARG A 99 -51.55 28.96 -21.17
N GLU A 100 -50.59 29.66 -21.72
CA GLU A 100 -49.92 29.26 -22.98
C GLU A 100 -48.88 28.18 -22.77
N ASN A 101 -48.13 28.26 -21.66
CA ASN A 101 -47.11 27.29 -21.27
C ASN A 101 -47.17 27.00 -19.75
N PRO A 102 -47.88 25.97 -19.30
CA PRO A 102 -48.05 25.64 -17.89
C PRO A 102 -46.73 25.33 -17.16
N ARG A 103 -45.65 25.10 -17.89
CA ARG A 103 -44.32 24.82 -17.36
C ARG A 103 -43.31 25.94 -17.60
N LEU A 104 -43.75 27.16 -17.91
CA LEU A 104 -42.87 28.27 -18.22
C LEU A 104 -41.83 28.60 -17.14
N LEU A 105 -42.20 28.44 -15.89
CA LEU A 105 -41.34 28.68 -14.72
C LEU A 105 -40.69 27.39 -14.17
N PHE A 106 -40.91 26.26 -14.81
CA PHE A 106 -40.19 25.04 -14.47
C PHE A 106 -38.82 25.08 -15.13
N LEU A 107 -37.80 25.29 -14.32
CA LEU A 107 -36.43 25.22 -14.78
C LEU A 107 -36.04 23.78 -15.05
N SER A 108 -35.51 23.52 -16.22
CA SER A 108 -34.83 22.25 -16.50
C SER A 108 -33.49 22.22 -15.78
N ARG A 109 -32.90 21.02 -15.67
CA ARG A 109 -31.54 20.87 -15.13
C ARG A 109 -30.54 21.72 -15.93
N ASP A 110 -30.72 21.80 -17.24
CA ASP A 110 -29.83 22.54 -18.14
C ASP A 110 -29.96 24.06 -17.96
N ASP A 111 -31.18 24.57 -17.61
CA ASP A 111 -31.40 25.97 -17.27
C ASP A 111 -30.70 26.39 -15.98
N LEU A 112 -30.53 25.45 -15.04
CA LEU A 112 -29.85 25.65 -13.73
C LEU A 112 -28.34 25.50 -13.82
N MET A 113 -27.83 24.91 -14.91
CA MET A 113 -26.41 24.69 -15.10
C MET A 113 -25.75 25.93 -15.69
N GLN A 114 -24.66 26.41 -15.10
CA GLN A 114 -23.84 27.45 -15.71
C GLN A 114 -23.27 26.93 -17.04
N HIS A 115 -23.13 27.78 -18.04
CA HIS A 115 -22.60 27.41 -19.37
C HIS A 115 -21.24 26.72 -19.33
N ALA A 116 -20.41 27.00 -18.31
CA ALA A 116 -19.17 26.25 -18.05
C ALA A 116 -19.39 24.80 -17.59
N ALA A 117 -20.58 24.44 -17.13
CA ALA A 117 -20.91 23.12 -16.65
C ALA A 117 -21.40 22.14 -17.75
N ALA A 118 -21.60 22.62 -18.99
CA ALA A 118 -21.97 21.77 -20.13
C ALA A 118 -20.94 20.67 -20.44
N HIS A 119 -19.71 20.79 -19.91
CA HIS A 119 -18.64 19.79 -20.04
C HIS A 119 -18.59 18.82 -18.85
N ILE A 120 -19.41 19.00 -17.80
CA ILE A 120 -19.46 18.11 -16.64
C ILE A 120 -20.44 16.99 -16.95
N THR A 121 -19.92 15.90 -17.50
CA THR A 121 -20.72 14.71 -17.82
C THR A 121 -20.74 13.73 -16.63
N GLU A 122 -21.76 12.85 -16.60
CA GLU A 122 -21.84 11.77 -15.63
C GLU A 122 -20.65 10.79 -15.75
N GLU A 123 -20.00 10.74 -16.92
CA GLU A 123 -18.77 9.99 -17.16
C GLU A 123 -17.57 10.59 -16.42
N GLN A 124 -17.51 11.93 -16.30
CA GLN A 124 -16.43 12.60 -15.56
C GLN A 124 -16.63 12.53 -14.05
N PHE A 125 -17.87 12.59 -13.59
CA PHE A 125 -18.25 12.54 -12.18
C PHE A 125 -19.31 11.46 -11.94
N PRO A 126 -18.91 10.16 -11.98
CA PRO A 126 -19.83 9.04 -11.82
C PRO A 126 -20.45 9.03 -10.43
N LYS A 127 -21.68 8.56 -10.31
CA LYS A 127 -22.36 8.37 -9.01
C LYS A 127 -21.84 7.17 -8.24
N PHE A 128 -21.20 6.24 -8.93
CA PHE A 128 -20.69 5.00 -8.36
C PHE A 128 -19.29 4.70 -8.86
N TRP A 129 -18.45 4.23 -7.97
CA TRP A 129 -17.17 3.61 -8.29
C TRP A 129 -17.37 2.11 -8.45
N GLN A 130 -17.01 1.57 -9.59
CA GLN A 130 -17.21 0.16 -9.91
C GLN A 130 -15.90 -0.61 -9.77
N THR A 131 -15.93 -1.67 -8.97
CA THR A 131 -14.83 -2.61 -8.77
C THR A 131 -15.31 -4.04 -8.99
N ALA A 132 -14.39 -5.02 -8.86
CA ALA A 132 -14.76 -6.44 -8.86
C ALA A 132 -15.71 -6.80 -7.71
N ASP A 133 -15.68 -6.06 -6.60
CA ASP A 133 -16.45 -6.31 -5.38
C ASP A 133 -17.81 -5.61 -5.37
N GLY A 134 -18.11 -4.80 -6.38
CA GLY A 134 -19.40 -4.15 -6.51
C GLY A 134 -19.34 -2.69 -6.93
N LYS A 135 -20.47 -2.02 -6.74
CA LYS A 135 -20.66 -0.59 -7.02
C LYS A 135 -20.76 0.18 -5.71
N PHE A 136 -19.84 1.11 -5.48
CA PHE A 136 -19.77 1.90 -4.28
C PHE A 136 -20.17 3.34 -4.54
N LYS A 137 -20.93 3.93 -3.63
CA LYS A 137 -21.46 5.28 -3.80
C LYS A 137 -20.35 6.32 -3.74
N LEU A 138 -20.35 7.24 -4.72
CA LEU A 138 -19.56 8.45 -4.73
C LEU A 138 -20.44 9.65 -4.38
N SER A 139 -19.89 10.57 -3.61
CA SER A 139 -20.45 11.89 -3.36
C SER A 139 -19.39 12.96 -3.53
N TYR A 140 -19.78 14.14 -3.98
CA TYR A 140 -18.88 15.21 -4.35
C TYR A 140 -19.19 16.44 -3.53
N ARG A 141 -18.16 17.10 -3.02
CA ARG A 141 -18.24 18.40 -2.37
C ARG A 141 -17.05 19.23 -2.85
N PHE A 142 -17.31 20.37 -3.44
CA PHE A 142 -16.26 21.29 -3.90
C PHE A 142 -16.35 22.56 -3.05
N GLU A 143 -15.78 22.47 -1.87
CA GLU A 143 -15.80 23.53 -0.87
C GLU A 143 -14.41 23.59 -0.21
N PRO A 144 -13.55 24.52 -0.65
CA PRO A 144 -12.20 24.64 -0.13
C PRO A 144 -12.18 24.76 1.39
N HIS A 145 -11.22 24.08 2.02
CA HIS A 145 -11.05 23.97 3.48
C HIS A 145 -12.11 23.15 4.23
N HIS A 146 -13.08 22.57 3.55
CA HIS A 146 -14.01 21.63 4.20
C HIS A 146 -13.33 20.26 4.35
N PRO A 147 -13.48 19.54 5.50
CA PRO A 147 -12.86 18.22 5.71
C PRO A 147 -13.21 17.18 4.63
N LEU A 148 -14.39 17.32 4.00
CA LEU A 148 -14.86 16.45 2.93
C LEU A 148 -14.74 17.09 1.54
N ASP A 149 -13.85 18.07 1.36
CA ASP A 149 -13.61 18.68 0.04
C ASP A 149 -13.09 17.63 -0.96
N GLY A 150 -13.65 17.62 -2.16
CA GLY A 150 -13.35 16.67 -3.23
C GLY A 150 -14.38 15.53 -3.35
N VAL A 151 -13.92 14.32 -3.59
CA VAL A 151 -14.72 13.11 -3.78
C VAL A 151 -14.68 12.21 -2.56
N THR A 152 -15.86 11.80 -2.07
CA THR A 152 -16.01 10.84 -0.98
C THR A 152 -16.51 9.51 -1.53
N LEU A 153 -15.77 8.44 -1.24
CA LEU A 153 -16.12 7.07 -1.56
C LEU A 153 -16.65 6.38 -0.30
N THR A 154 -17.93 5.96 -0.33
CA THR A 154 -18.56 5.26 0.78
C THR A 154 -18.45 3.75 0.55
N LEU A 155 -17.89 3.05 1.52
CA LEU A 155 -17.53 1.63 1.46
C LEU A 155 -18.04 0.88 2.69
N PRO A 156 -18.60 -0.32 2.54
CA PRO A 156 -18.87 -1.18 3.67
C PRO A 156 -17.56 -1.74 4.25
N LEU A 157 -17.55 -2.01 5.55
CA LEU A 157 -16.40 -2.51 6.29
C LEU A 157 -15.78 -3.76 5.66
N THR A 158 -16.60 -4.67 5.14
CA THR A 158 -16.17 -5.95 4.53
C THR A 158 -15.29 -5.81 3.29
N VAL A 159 -15.24 -4.62 2.68
CA VAL A 159 -14.44 -4.36 1.46
C VAL A 159 -13.13 -3.66 1.78
N LEU A 160 -12.97 -3.14 3.00
CA LEU A 160 -11.83 -2.28 3.38
C LEU A 160 -10.46 -2.91 3.07
N ASN A 161 -10.23 -4.17 3.47
CA ASN A 161 -8.95 -4.86 3.26
C ASN A 161 -8.67 -5.23 1.80
N ARG A 162 -9.69 -5.16 0.95
CA ARG A 162 -9.62 -5.56 -0.46
C ARG A 162 -9.40 -4.38 -1.40
N LEU A 163 -9.40 -3.18 -0.84
CA LEU A 163 -9.12 -1.97 -1.61
C LEU A 163 -7.67 -1.96 -2.07
N HIS A 164 -7.51 -1.75 -3.36
CA HIS A 164 -6.21 -1.63 -3.97
C HIS A 164 -5.76 -0.18 -3.95
N ALA A 165 -4.77 0.16 -3.12
CA ALA A 165 -4.31 1.54 -2.92
C ALA A 165 -3.94 2.26 -4.23
N PRO A 166 -3.19 1.65 -5.18
CA PRO A 166 -2.89 2.29 -6.47
C PRO A 166 -4.12 2.70 -7.27
N SER A 167 -5.22 1.92 -7.22
CA SER A 167 -6.44 2.28 -7.96
C SER A 167 -7.09 3.57 -7.43
N LEU A 168 -6.93 3.86 -6.13
CA LEU A 168 -7.43 5.09 -5.52
C LEU A 168 -6.64 6.34 -5.94
N GLU A 169 -5.41 6.18 -6.39
CA GLU A 169 -4.59 7.30 -6.87
C GLU A 169 -5.18 7.95 -8.11
N TRP A 170 -5.92 7.19 -8.93
CA TRP A 170 -6.47 7.65 -10.20
C TRP A 170 -7.74 8.49 -10.08
N LEU A 171 -8.33 8.59 -8.89
CA LEU A 171 -9.54 9.36 -8.65
C LEU A 171 -10.67 9.09 -9.66
N VAL A 172 -11.54 10.10 -9.85
CA VAL A 172 -12.55 10.11 -10.90
C VAL A 172 -12.04 10.89 -12.11
N PRO A 173 -12.50 10.59 -13.34
CA PRO A 173 -11.98 11.22 -14.56
C PRO A 173 -11.99 12.74 -14.54
N GLY A 174 -13.03 13.36 -13.95
CA GLY A 174 -13.17 14.82 -13.87
C GLY A 174 -12.11 15.51 -13.01
N MET A 175 -11.52 14.81 -12.04
CA MET A 175 -10.50 15.36 -11.14
C MET A 175 -9.08 14.94 -11.52
N LEU A 176 -8.94 13.91 -12.34
CA LEU A 176 -7.65 13.30 -12.66
C LEU A 176 -6.73 14.25 -13.42
N ARG A 177 -7.26 15.04 -14.36
CA ARG A 177 -6.47 15.99 -15.14
C ARG A 177 -5.80 17.06 -14.27
N GLU A 178 -6.53 17.61 -13.31
CA GLU A 178 -6.00 18.57 -12.35
C GLU A 178 -4.91 17.93 -11.49
N LYS A 179 -5.14 16.73 -10.97
CA LYS A 179 -4.14 15.99 -10.20
C LYS A 179 -2.84 15.80 -10.99
N ILE A 180 -2.92 15.32 -12.24
CA ILE A 180 -1.74 15.13 -13.08
C ILE A 180 -1.03 16.46 -13.35
N GLN A 181 -1.78 17.54 -13.60
CA GLN A 181 -1.21 18.87 -13.79
C GLN A 181 -0.42 19.36 -12.57
N LEU A 182 -0.94 19.12 -11.36
CA LEU A 182 -0.27 19.46 -10.11
C LEU A 182 0.99 18.59 -9.90
N LEU A 183 0.93 17.31 -10.21
CA LEU A 183 2.09 16.41 -10.17
C LEU A 183 3.19 16.87 -11.14
N ILE A 184 2.85 17.22 -12.37
CA ILE A 184 3.81 17.78 -13.33
C ILE A 184 4.39 19.09 -12.81
N LYS A 185 3.57 19.95 -12.20
CA LYS A 185 4.01 21.24 -11.63
C LYS A 185 5.01 21.07 -10.49
N ALA A 186 4.95 19.96 -9.76
CA ALA A 186 5.89 19.62 -8.69
C ALA A 186 7.29 19.25 -9.20
N LEU A 187 7.42 18.81 -10.46
CA LEU A 187 8.68 18.40 -11.04
C LEU A 187 9.67 19.56 -11.23
N PRO A 188 11.00 19.29 -11.26
CA PRO A 188 12.02 20.28 -11.60
C PRO A 188 11.74 20.98 -12.95
N LYS A 189 12.10 22.26 -13.06
CA LYS A 189 11.81 23.09 -14.24
C LYS A 189 12.28 22.47 -15.56
N GLN A 190 13.40 21.79 -15.55
CA GLN A 190 13.96 21.13 -16.75
C GLN A 190 13.03 20.02 -17.25
N ILE A 191 12.53 19.17 -16.35
CA ILE A 191 11.64 18.06 -16.68
C ILE A 191 10.25 18.57 -17.06
N ARG A 192 9.72 19.59 -16.35
CA ARG A 192 8.42 20.21 -16.71
C ARG A 192 8.36 20.75 -18.14
N ARG A 193 9.47 21.24 -18.67
CA ARG A 193 9.52 21.75 -20.05
C ARG A 193 9.23 20.69 -21.10
N ILE A 194 9.52 19.42 -20.79
CA ILE A 194 9.22 18.29 -21.69
C ILE A 194 7.69 18.11 -21.85
N CYS A 195 6.94 18.44 -20.82
CA CYS A 195 5.47 18.29 -20.80
C CYS A 195 4.72 19.50 -21.38
N VAL A 196 5.38 20.45 -22.04
CA VAL A 196 4.72 21.66 -22.59
C VAL A 196 4.30 21.41 -24.04
N PRO A 197 3.02 21.71 -24.41
CA PRO A 197 1.88 22.18 -23.59
C PRO A 197 1.32 21.11 -22.65
N VAL A 198 1.20 21.45 -21.37
CA VAL A 198 0.78 20.48 -20.33
C VAL A 198 -0.60 19.85 -20.61
N PRO A 199 -1.64 20.58 -21.04
CA PRO A 199 -2.94 20.00 -21.37
C PRO A 199 -2.87 18.92 -22.46
N ASP A 200 -2.04 19.14 -23.48
CA ASP A 200 -1.87 18.22 -24.61
C ASP A 200 -1.11 16.98 -24.18
N PHE A 201 -0.05 17.14 -23.37
CA PHE A 201 0.67 16.04 -22.76
C PHE A 201 -0.25 15.16 -21.92
N ILE A 202 -1.10 15.76 -21.05
CA ILE A 202 -2.07 15.02 -20.22
C ILE A 202 -3.06 14.26 -21.11
N THR A 203 -3.53 14.88 -22.19
CA THR A 203 -4.46 14.23 -23.13
C THR A 203 -3.79 13.03 -23.80
N GLN A 204 -2.55 13.18 -24.25
CA GLN A 204 -1.77 12.11 -24.85
C GLN A 204 -1.50 10.97 -23.84
N PHE A 205 -1.12 11.29 -22.60
CA PHE A 205 -0.91 10.31 -21.54
C PHE A 205 -2.17 9.50 -21.27
N LEU A 206 -3.31 10.14 -21.08
CA LEU A 206 -4.58 9.48 -20.79
C LEU A 206 -5.12 8.67 -21.98
N SER A 207 -4.83 9.08 -23.22
CA SER A 207 -5.23 8.34 -24.43
C SER A 207 -4.48 7.02 -24.61
N GLN A 208 -3.33 6.83 -23.95
CA GLN A 208 -2.59 5.58 -23.94
C GLN A 208 -3.19 4.51 -22.99
N ASN A 209 -4.32 4.81 -22.34
CA ASN A 209 -5.00 3.94 -21.37
C ASN A 209 -4.04 3.39 -20.31
N PRO A 210 -3.42 4.24 -19.49
CA PRO A 210 -2.53 3.78 -18.44
C PRO A 210 -3.22 2.80 -17.49
N ASP A 211 -2.47 1.85 -16.96
CA ASP A 211 -3.00 0.84 -16.05
C ASP A 211 -3.43 1.49 -14.72
N ARG A 212 -4.74 1.47 -14.48
CA ARG A 212 -5.35 2.05 -13.28
C ARG A 212 -5.18 1.20 -12.01
N ASN A 213 -4.63 0.00 -12.15
CA ASN A 213 -4.25 -0.85 -11.02
C ASN A 213 -2.79 -0.67 -10.60
N ALA A 214 -2.01 0.09 -11.34
CA ALA A 214 -0.64 0.42 -10.99
C ALA A 214 -0.52 1.90 -10.53
N PRO A 215 0.49 2.25 -9.71
CA PRO A 215 0.70 3.61 -9.24
C PRO A 215 0.84 4.62 -10.38
N ILE A 216 0.34 5.83 -10.18
CA ILE A 216 0.30 6.88 -11.22
C ILE A 216 1.69 7.47 -11.51
N LEU A 217 2.55 7.65 -10.48
CA LEU A 217 3.82 8.34 -10.62
C LEU A 217 4.82 7.61 -11.53
N PRO A 218 5.06 6.29 -11.41
CA PRO A 218 5.93 5.57 -12.31
C PRO A 218 5.46 5.61 -13.77
N GLN A 219 4.16 5.51 -14.00
CA GLN A 219 3.61 5.57 -15.36
C GLN A 219 3.74 6.96 -15.98
N LEU A 220 3.54 8.01 -15.17
CA LEU A 220 3.73 9.39 -15.60
C LEU A 220 5.21 9.67 -15.89
N ALA A 221 6.14 9.16 -15.06
CA ALA A 221 7.58 9.25 -15.30
C ALA A 221 7.99 8.59 -16.63
N GLN A 222 7.48 7.39 -16.90
CA GLN A 222 7.71 6.68 -18.15
C GLN A 222 7.18 7.44 -19.37
N ALA A 223 5.99 8.05 -19.25
CA ALA A 223 5.42 8.88 -20.31
C ALA A 223 6.27 10.12 -20.59
N ILE A 224 6.82 10.76 -19.56
CA ILE A 224 7.74 11.90 -19.68
C ILE A 224 9.03 11.47 -20.40
N ALA A 225 9.65 10.37 -19.97
CA ALA A 225 10.87 9.84 -20.59
C ALA A 225 10.65 9.47 -22.06
N LYS A 226 9.50 8.88 -22.39
CA LYS A 226 9.11 8.54 -23.75
C LYS A 226 8.93 9.80 -24.62
N THR A 227 8.28 10.83 -24.09
CA THR A 227 8.09 12.11 -24.79
C THR A 227 9.41 12.81 -25.04
N ALA A 228 10.35 12.72 -24.12
CA ALA A 228 11.69 13.28 -24.28
C ALA A 228 12.60 12.46 -25.22
N GLY A 229 12.28 11.18 -25.47
CA GLY A 229 13.14 10.25 -26.19
C GLY A 229 14.40 9.86 -25.41
N ASP A 230 14.47 10.11 -24.10
CA ASP A 230 15.64 9.83 -23.26
C ASP A 230 15.24 9.14 -21.96
N ILE A 231 15.59 7.86 -21.84
CA ILE A 231 15.29 7.04 -20.66
C ILE A 231 16.02 7.50 -19.39
N ARG A 232 17.14 8.23 -19.54
CA ARG A 232 17.94 8.75 -18.41
C ARG A 232 17.16 9.79 -17.59
N ILE A 233 16.07 10.32 -18.13
CA ILE A 233 15.17 11.20 -17.39
C ILE A 233 14.55 10.50 -16.18
N LEU A 234 14.33 9.18 -16.24
CA LEU A 234 13.85 8.41 -15.09
C LEU A 234 14.81 8.49 -13.90
N GLU A 235 16.13 8.55 -14.17
CA GLU A 235 17.15 8.71 -13.13
C GLU A 235 17.19 10.14 -12.54
N GLN A 236 16.69 11.12 -13.30
CA GLN A 236 16.63 12.54 -12.87
C GLN A 236 15.36 12.87 -12.10
N ILE A 237 14.32 12.03 -12.20
CA ILE A 237 13.11 12.16 -11.43
C ILE A 237 13.32 11.45 -10.09
N ASN A 238 13.52 12.23 -9.02
CA ASN A 238 13.49 11.67 -7.67
C ASN A 238 12.04 11.31 -7.32
N GLN A 239 11.70 10.02 -7.44
CA GLN A 239 10.32 9.54 -7.22
C GLN A 239 9.88 9.71 -5.77
N ASP A 240 10.78 9.60 -4.79
CA ASP A 240 10.45 9.75 -3.38
C ASP A 240 10.11 11.20 -3.05
N GLU A 241 10.91 12.16 -3.54
CA GLU A 241 10.63 13.58 -3.39
C GLU A 241 9.32 13.95 -4.10
N TRP A 242 9.06 13.37 -5.27
CA TRP A 242 7.83 13.58 -6.02
C TRP A 242 6.61 12.98 -5.31
N ALA A 243 6.73 11.78 -4.75
CA ALA A 243 5.70 11.13 -3.93
C ALA A 243 5.43 11.86 -2.61
N ALA A 244 6.47 12.48 -2.01
CA ALA A 244 6.36 13.30 -0.81
C ALA A 244 5.68 14.66 -1.06
N PHE A 245 5.49 15.07 -2.33
CA PHE A 245 4.81 16.31 -2.66
C PHE A 245 3.35 16.28 -2.20
N ARG A 246 2.98 17.22 -1.34
CA ARG A 246 1.61 17.32 -0.82
C ARG A 246 0.69 17.96 -1.87
N LEU A 247 -0.17 17.15 -2.44
CA LEU A 247 -1.29 17.63 -3.24
C LEU A 247 -2.38 18.23 -2.35
N PRO A 248 -3.22 19.15 -2.89
CA PRO A 248 -4.44 19.59 -2.22
C PRO A 248 -5.35 18.41 -1.83
N GLU A 249 -6.10 18.56 -0.76
CA GLU A 249 -6.89 17.45 -0.19
C GLU A 249 -7.91 16.86 -1.16
N HIS A 250 -8.53 17.68 -2.02
CA HIS A 250 -9.46 17.21 -3.04
C HIS A 250 -8.82 16.29 -4.09
N CYS A 251 -7.49 16.26 -4.19
CA CYS A 251 -6.76 15.32 -5.06
C CYS A 251 -6.63 13.90 -4.48
N TYR A 252 -7.26 13.62 -3.35
CA TYR A 252 -7.34 12.30 -2.74
C TYR A 252 -8.78 11.90 -2.51
N PHE A 253 -9.08 10.59 -2.59
CA PHE A 253 -10.37 10.09 -2.11
C PHE A 253 -10.51 10.34 -0.61
N ASN A 254 -11.66 10.86 -0.21
CA ASN A 254 -12.10 10.77 1.15
C ASN A 254 -12.86 9.44 1.31
N LEU A 255 -12.35 8.53 2.13
CA LEU A 255 -12.92 7.21 2.35
C LEU A 255 -13.85 7.28 3.56
N ARG A 256 -15.07 6.80 3.39
CA ARG A 256 -16.08 6.70 4.44
C ARG A 256 -16.46 5.24 4.63
N ILE A 257 -16.06 4.66 5.75
CA ILE A 257 -16.33 3.26 6.06
C ILE A 257 -17.62 3.16 6.87
N ILE A 258 -18.54 2.33 6.41
CA ILE A 258 -19.84 2.12 7.03
C ILE A 258 -20.04 0.65 7.44
N ASP A 259 -20.86 0.44 8.46
CA ASP A 259 -21.36 -0.88 8.83
C ASP A 259 -22.50 -1.35 7.90
N ASP A 260 -23.04 -2.55 8.16
CA ASP A 260 -24.16 -3.11 7.42
C ASP A 260 -25.47 -2.31 7.62
N GLY A 261 -25.57 -1.53 8.70
CA GLY A 261 -26.68 -0.60 8.99
C GLY A 261 -26.55 0.75 8.29
N GLY A 262 -25.40 1.02 7.65
CA GLY A 262 -25.09 2.29 7.00
C GLY A 262 -24.54 3.36 7.95
N GLN A 263 -24.26 3.01 9.23
CA GLN A 263 -23.64 3.90 10.19
C GLN A 263 -22.14 4.03 9.89
N GLU A 264 -21.61 5.24 9.97
CA GLU A 264 -20.20 5.51 9.76
C GLU A 264 -19.37 5.00 10.94
N LEU A 265 -18.36 4.17 10.63
CA LEU A 265 -17.41 3.62 11.59
C LEU A 265 -16.13 4.46 11.66
N ALA A 266 -15.65 4.89 10.51
CA ALA A 266 -14.49 5.76 10.39
C ALA A 266 -14.45 6.45 9.03
N GLY A 267 -13.69 7.54 8.94
CA GLY A 267 -13.45 8.26 7.70
C GLY A 267 -12.04 8.83 7.65
N GLY A 268 -11.49 8.96 6.46
CA GLY A 268 -10.15 9.50 6.26
C GLY A 268 -9.68 9.42 4.82
N ARG A 269 -8.50 9.98 4.54
CA ARG A 269 -7.91 10.01 3.19
C ARG A 269 -6.80 8.99 3.00
N LYS A 270 -6.31 8.38 4.08
CA LYS A 270 -5.23 7.41 4.04
C LYS A 270 -5.78 6.00 4.29
N LEU A 271 -5.82 5.21 3.24
CA LEU A 271 -6.35 3.84 3.29
C LEU A 271 -5.66 3.00 4.37
N HIS A 272 -4.33 3.06 4.46
CA HIS A 272 -3.56 2.26 5.41
C HIS A 272 -3.90 2.57 6.88
N GLU A 273 -4.17 3.85 7.23
CA GLU A 273 -4.59 4.21 8.60
C GLU A 273 -5.95 3.58 8.94
N LEU A 274 -6.89 3.58 7.99
CA LEU A 274 -8.19 2.94 8.15
C LEU A 274 -8.08 1.41 8.23
N GLN A 275 -7.20 0.81 7.44
CA GLN A 275 -6.92 -0.63 7.50
C GLN A 275 -6.25 -1.04 8.80
N GLN A 276 -5.35 -0.24 9.34
CA GLN A 276 -4.77 -0.48 10.68
C GLN A 276 -5.84 -0.41 11.78
N GLN A 277 -6.72 0.57 11.70
CA GLN A 277 -7.78 0.78 12.70
C GLN A 277 -8.89 -0.27 12.62
N LEU A 278 -9.36 -0.60 11.44
CA LEU A 278 -10.56 -1.41 11.21
C LEU A 278 -10.30 -2.73 10.48
N GLY A 279 -9.08 -3.00 10.00
CA GLY A 279 -8.80 -4.15 9.15
C GLY A 279 -9.07 -5.50 9.84
N GLN A 280 -8.78 -5.62 11.13
CA GLN A 280 -9.12 -6.82 11.89
C GLN A 280 -10.65 -6.98 12.03
N ALA A 281 -11.37 -5.91 12.34
CA ALA A 281 -12.82 -5.91 12.38
C ALA A 281 -13.43 -6.24 11.00
N ALA A 282 -12.84 -5.71 9.93
CA ALA A 282 -13.24 -6.02 8.55
C ALA A 282 -13.12 -7.52 8.24
N ALA A 283 -11.99 -8.14 8.60
CA ALA A 283 -11.77 -9.57 8.40
C ALA A 283 -12.74 -10.43 9.22
N VAL A 284 -13.01 -10.05 10.47
CA VAL A 284 -14.01 -10.74 11.32
C VAL A 284 -15.40 -10.60 10.71
N THR A 285 -15.83 -9.38 10.39
CA THR A 285 -17.16 -9.14 9.78
C THR A 285 -17.32 -9.85 8.43
N PHE A 286 -16.24 -9.98 7.66
CA PHE A 286 -16.25 -10.75 6.42
C PHE A 286 -16.59 -12.23 6.68
N ARG A 287 -16.06 -12.82 7.76
CA ARG A 287 -16.28 -14.22 8.15
C ARG A 287 -17.64 -14.52 8.76
N ASP A 288 -18.30 -13.55 9.39
CA ASP A 288 -19.54 -13.78 10.18
C ASP A 288 -20.69 -14.47 9.42
N ASN A 289 -20.66 -14.49 8.08
CA ASN A 289 -21.70 -15.10 7.24
C ASN A 289 -21.16 -16.13 6.23
N THR A 290 -19.98 -16.73 6.49
CA THR A 290 -19.32 -17.64 5.57
C THR A 290 -19.15 -19.05 6.12
N GLN A 291 -19.87 -19.38 7.17
CA GLN A 291 -19.78 -20.68 7.89
C GLN A 291 -19.99 -21.89 6.97
N GLU A 292 -20.77 -21.75 5.89
CA GLU A 292 -20.99 -22.83 4.91
C GLU A 292 -19.71 -23.26 4.17
N PHE A 293 -18.70 -22.38 4.09
CA PHE A 293 -17.43 -22.63 3.44
C PHE A 293 -16.33 -23.04 4.43
N GLU A 294 -16.59 -22.96 5.72
CA GLU A 294 -15.63 -23.20 6.77
C GLU A 294 -15.79 -24.59 7.39
N ARG A 295 -14.69 -25.16 7.84
CA ARG A 295 -14.68 -26.45 8.52
C ARG A 295 -13.66 -26.44 9.63
N ASP A 296 -14.10 -26.80 10.83
CA ASP A 296 -13.26 -26.96 11.99
C ASP A 296 -12.59 -28.35 12.05
N ASN A 297 -11.47 -28.42 12.76
CA ASN A 297 -10.80 -29.65 13.15
C ASN A 297 -10.43 -30.55 11.95
N VAL A 298 -9.74 -30.00 10.96
CA VAL A 298 -9.25 -30.73 9.80
C VAL A 298 -8.02 -31.56 10.21
N THR A 299 -8.15 -32.86 10.19
CA THR A 299 -7.05 -33.79 10.56
C THR A 299 -6.50 -34.58 9.38
N ALA A 300 -7.18 -34.54 8.25
CA ALA A 300 -6.79 -35.16 6.99
C ALA A 300 -7.29 -34.29 5.81
N TRP A 301 -6.79 -34.53 4.59
CA TRP A 301 -7.29 -33.84 3.41
C TRP A 301 -8.59 -34.48 2.90
N ASP A 302 -9.67 -34.23 3.60
CA ASP A 302 -11.04 -34.68 3.26
C ASP A 302 -11.97 -33.48 2.93
N ILE A 303 -11.34 -32.33 2.65
CA ILE A 303 -11.99 -31.05 2.36
C ILE A 303 -12.24 -30.81 0.85
N GLY A 304 -11.97 -31.85 0.03
CA GLY A 304 -12.15 -31.75 -1.43
C GLY A 304 -11.09 -30.90 -2.14
N THR A 305 -11.46 -30.32 -3.25
CA THR A 305 -10.61 -29.40 -4.02
C THR A 305 -10.89 -27.96 -3.60
N LEU A 306 -9.86 -27.24 -3.19
CA LEU A 306 -9.93 -25.84 -2.82
C LEU A 306 -9.78 -24.97 -4.07
N PRO A 307 -10.83 -24.26 -4.51
CA PRO A 307 -10.72 -23.29 -5.60
C PRO A 307 -9.83 -22.12 -5.20
N GLU A 308 -9.24 -21.43 -6.16
CA GLU A 308 -8.43 -20.23 -5.91
C GLU A 308 -9.26 -19.12 -5.29
N SER A 309 -10.53 -19.00 -5.69
CA SER A 309 -11.45 -18.03 -5.14
C SER A 309 -12.89 -18.55 -5.19
N ILE A 310 -13.72 -18.06 -4.28
CA ILE A 310 -15.16 -18.32 -4.21
C ILE A 310 -15.90 -17.00 -4.30
N LYS A 311 -16.92 -16.93 -5.17
CA LYS A 311 -17.83 -15.79 -5.23
C LYS A 311 -19.12 -16.14 -4.47
N PHE A 312 -19.51 -15.30 -3.55
CA PHE A 312 -20.73 -15.45 -2.76
C PHE A 312 -21.44 -14.10 -2.61
N ALA A 313 -22.76 -14.15 -2.38
CA ALA A 313 -23.55 -12.96 -2.21
C ALA A 313 -23.69 -12.62 -0.71
N ARG A 314 -23.50 -11.34 -0.35
CA ARG A 314 -23.81 -10.80 0.96
C ARG A 314 -24.76 -9.62 0.80
N GLY A 315 -26.03 -9.84 1.11
CA GLY A 315 -27.07 -8.85 0.83
C GLY A 315 -27.12 -8.50 -0.66
N LYS A 316 -26.87 -7.24 -0.99
CA LYS A 316 -26.83 -6.74 -2.38
C LYS A 316 -25.42 -6.77 -3.02
N GLN A 317 -24.42 -7.26 -2.30
CA GLN A 317 -23.03 -7.28 -2.75
C GLN A 317 -22.62 -8.69 -3.16
N GLN A 318 -21.78 -8.78 -4.19
CA GLN A 318 -21.11 -10.00 -4.59
C GLN A 318 -19.65 -9.91 -4.13
N LEU A 319 -19.29 -10.73 -3.15
CA LEU A 319 -17.94 -10.75 -2.59
C LEU A 319 -17.16 -11.93 -3.16
N THR A 320 -15.85 -11.79 -3.22
CA THR A 320 -14.92 -12.87 -3.54
C THR A 320 -14.14 -13.22 -2.29
N GLY A 321 -14.07 -14.46 -1.90
CA GLY A 321 -13.26 -14.95 -0.79
C GLY A 321 -12.25 -16.00 -1.24
N TYR A 322 -11.27 -16.26 -0.42
CA TYR A 322 -10.15 -17.17 -0.69
C TYR A 322 -10.07 -18.23 0.40
N LEU A 323 -10.17 -19.50 0.05
CA LEU A 323 -10.07 -20.60 1.00
C LEU A 323 -8.63 -20.93 1.34
N GLY A 324 -8.38 -21.13 2.64
CA GLY A 324 -7.10 -21.59 3.15
C GLY A 324 -7.24 -22.40 4.43
N LEU A 325 -6.31 -23.35 4.64
CA LEU A 325 -6.15 -23.98 5.93
C LEU A 325 -5.47 -23.01 6.89
N GLN A 326 -6.00 -22.88 8.09
CA GLN A 326 -5.46 -22.02 9.15
C GLN A 326 -5.10 -22.87 10.37
N LYS A 327 -3.92 -22.60 10.94
CA LYS A 327 -3.57 -23.08 12.28
C LYS A 327 -4.25 -22.19 13.31
N GLU A 328 -5.06 -22.78 14.17
CA GLU A 328 -5.71 -22.10 15.29
C GLU A 328 -4.79 -22.05 16.53
N LYS A 329 -5.16 -21.23 17.53
CA LYS A 329 -4.33 -21.01 18.72
C LYS A 329 -4.07 -22.29 19.57
N ASP A 330 -4.94 -23.26 19.47
CA ASP A 330 -4.87 -24.54 20.18
C ASP A 330 -4.30 -25.69 19.33
N ASP A 331 -3.49 -25.33 18.32
CA ASP A 331 -2.88 -26.25 17.36
C ASP A 331 -3.85 -27.03 16.48
N ARG A 332 -5.15 -26.73 16.53
CA ARG A 332 -6.13 -27.27 15.59
C ARG A 332 -5.96 -26.62 14.23
N ILE A 333 -6.33 -27.36 13.20
CA ILE A 333 -6.33 -26.86 11.82
C ILE A 333 -7.77 -26.73 11.39
N ALA A 334 -8.10 -25.60 10.78
CA ALA A 334 -9.42 -25.32 10.27
C ALA A 334 -9.34 -24.80 8.83
N LEU A 335 -10.37 -25.09 8.03
CA LEU A 335 -10.57 -24.44 6.74
C LEU A 335 -11.29 -23.13 6.99
N ARG A 336 -10.74 -22.03 6.50
CA ARG A 336 -11.28 -20.68 6.69
C ARG A 336 -11.36 -19.95 5.36
N LEU A 337 -12.30 -19.01 5.29
CA LEU A 337 -12.43 -18.08 4.18
C LEU A 337 -11.78 -16.74 4.54
N PHE A 338 -10.92 -16.25 3.67
CA PHE A 338 -10.18 -15.01 3.82
C PHE A 338 -10.67 -13.96 2.83
N ASP A 339 -10.56 -12.71 3.23
CA ASP A 339 -10.93 -11.55 2.42
C ASP A 339 -9.88 -11.20 1.36
N THR A 340 -8.63 -11.62 1.55
CA THR A 340 -7.52 -11.38 0.61
C THR A 340 -6.80 -12.68 0.22
N SER A 341 -6.29 -12.75 -1.02
CA SER A 341 -5.51 -13.90 -1.50
C SER A 341 -4.23 -14.08 -0.71
N ALA A 342 -3.53 -12.98 -0.39
CA ALA A 342 -2.27 -13.04 0.34
C ALA A 342 -2.44 -13.61 1.77
N ALA A 343 -3.49 -13.19 2.50
CA ALA A 343 -3.80 -13.73 3.82
C ALA A 343 -4.17 -15.21 3.75
N ALA A 344 -4.95 -15.61 2.74
CA ALA A 344 -5.31 -17.00 2.52
C ALA A 344 -4.08 -17.86 2.22
N GLU A 345 -3.18 -17.42 1.37
CA GLU A 345 -1.99 -18.16 0.97
C GLU A 345 -1.02 -18.34 2.14
N GLN A 346 -0.80 -17.27 2.91
CA GLN A 346 0.04 -17.32 4.11
C GLN A 346 -0.53 -18.30 5.15
N ALA A 347 -1.82 -18.22 5.44
CA ALA A 347 -2.50 -19.12 6.37
C ALA A 347 -2.49 -20.56 5.84
N HIS A 348 -2.77 -20.74 4.53
CA HIS A 348 -2.80 -22.06 3.89
C HIS A 348 -1.45 -22.76 3.95
N ARG A 349 -0.35 -22.02 3.71
CA ARG A 349 1.00 -22.57 3.85
C ARG A 349 1.24 -23.13 5.25
N GLN A 350 0.92 -22.37 6.29
CA GLN A 350 1.06 -22.80 7.67
C GLN A 350 0.14 -23.98 8.00
N GLY A 351 -1.13 -23.91 7.61
CA GLY A 351 -2.10 -24.97 7.82
C GLY A 351 -1.73 -26.28 7.14
N VAL A 352 -1.22 -26.22 5.90
CA VAL A 352 -0.73 -27.41 5.18
C VAL A 352 0.47 -28.02 5.89
N ILE A 353 1.43 -27.24 6.36
CA ILE A 353 2.58 -27.75 7.12
C ILE A 353 2.11 -28.48 8.39
N GLU A 354 1.18 -27.88 9.15
CA GLU A 354 0.65 -28.52 10.36
C GLU A 354 -0.14 -29.80 10.02
N LEU A 355 -0.94 -29.80 8.93
CA LEU A 355 -1.64 -31.00 8.48
C LEU A 355 -0.67 -32.11 8.07
N MET A 356 0.44 -31.74 7.41
CA MET A 356 1.51 -32.69 7.07
C MET A 356 2.22 -33.23 8.30
N LYS A 357 2.43 -32.42 9.35
CA LYS A 357 2.96 -32.88 10.64
C LYS A 357 2.07 -33.94 11.26
N LEU A 358 0.75 -33.81 11.19
CA LEU A 358 -0.21 -34.79 11.65
C LEU A 358 -0.09 -36.13 10.89
N GLN A 359 0.17 -36.06 9.57
CA GLN A 359 0.34 -37.27 8.73
C GLN A 359 1.74 -37.89 8.83
N LEU A 360 2.74 -37.16 9.32
CA LEU A 360 4.14 -37.56 9.44
C LEU A 360 4.62 -37.56 10.90
N LYS A 361 3.71 -37.90 11.85
CA LYS A 361 3.95 -37.79 13.30
C LYS A 361 5.23 -38.46 13.75
N GLU A 362 5.50 -39.69 13.29
CA GLU A 362 6.70 -40.43 13.69
C GLU A 362 7.97 -39.77 13.18
N GLN A 363 7.97 -39.31 11.92
CA GLN A 363 9.10 -38.59 11.32
C GLN A 363 9.39 -37.27 12.04
N VAL A 364 8.35 -36.53 12.41
CA VAL A 364 8.50 -35.26 13.18
C VAL A 364 9.00 -35.55 14.60
N LYS A 365 8.52 -36.61 15.23
CA LYS A 365 9.01 -37.03 16.55
C LYS A 365 10.51 -37.44 16.54
N ASP A 366 10.92 -38.16 15.49
CA ASP A 366 12.32 -38.52 15.27
C ASP A 366 13.17 -37.29 14.92
N LEU A 367 12.60 -36.31 14.22
CA LEU A 367 13.25 -35.05 13.95
C LEU A 367 13.53 -34.28 15.23
N ASN A 368 12.55 -34.14 16.13
CA ASN A 368 12.70 -33.43 17.41
C ASN A 368 13.81 -33.97 18.28
N LYS A 369 14.11 -35.28 18.21
CA LYS A 369 15.15 -35.94 18.97
C LYS A 369 16.49 -35.99 18.25
N GLY A 370 16.49 -35.85 16.93
CA GLY A 370 17.62 -36.25 16.10
C GLY A 370 18.35 -35.12 15.38
N ILE A 371 18.16 -33.85 15.76
CA ILE A 371 18.92 -32.71 15.21
C ILE A 371 20.32 -32.73 15.85
N GLN A 372 21.34 -33.05 15.07
CA GLN A 372 22.72 -33.08 15.56
C GLN A 372 23.21 -31.67 15.86
N GLY A 373 24.00 -31.52 16.94
CA GLY A 373 24.49 -30.21 17.37
C GLY A 373 23.50 -29.39 18.21
N PHE A 374 22.26 -29.87 18.41
CA PHE A 374 21.25 -29.17 19.20
C PHE A 374 21.71 -28.88 20.63
N THR A 375 22.24 -29.86 21.34
CA THR A 375 22.67 -29.69 22.73
C THR A 375 23.76 -28.63 22.86
N GLN A 376 24.74 -28.63 21.96
CA GLN A 376 25.79 -27.62 21.92
C GLN A 376 25.21 -26.21 21.61
N ALA A 377 24.33 -26.12 20.63
CA ALA A 377 23.69 -24.85 20.28
C ALA A 377 22.85 -24.31 21.44
N ALA A 378 22.06 -25.14 22.11
CA ALA A 378 21.26 -24.74 23.27
C ALA A 378 22.13 -24.28 24.47
N MET A 379 23.30 -24.88 24.68
CA MET A 379 24.24 -24.46 25.72
C MET A 379 24.88 -23.08 25.40
N LEU A 380 25.09 -22.78 24.14
CA LEU A 380 25.69 -21.51 23.69
C LEU A 380 24.67 -20.38 23.58
N LEU A 381 23.49 -20.67 23.07
CA LEU A 381 22.40 -19.71 22.87
C LEU A 381 21.47 -19.60 24.08
N LYS A 382 22.04 -19.47 25.29
CA LYS A 382 21.30 -19.45 26.57
C LYS A 382 20.22 -18.38 26.69
N HIS A 383 20.23 -17.38 25.81
CA HIS A 383 19.18 -16.35 25.73
C HIS A 383 17.91 -16.86 25.06
N ILE A 384 17.94 -18.04 24.44
CA ILE A 384 16.78 -18.72 23.87
C ILE A 384 16.49 -19.96 24.74
N ASN A 385 15.22 -20.15 25.12
CA ASN A 385 14.81 -21.37 25.80
C ASN A 385 15.05 -22.60 24.90
N ALA A 386 15.57 -23.71 25.48
CA ALA A 386 15.94 -24.88 24.71
C ALA A 386 14.76 -25.54 23.97
N ASP A 387 13.57 -25.55 24.57
CA ASP A 387 12.39 -26.11 23.91
C ASP A 387 11.92 -25.18 22.75
N THR A 388 11.92 -23.87 22.97
CA THR A 388 11.65 -22.89 21.90
C THR A 388 12.65 -23.02 20.73
N LEU A 389 13.93 -23.23 21.01
CA LEU A 389 14.95 -23.45 19.98
C LEU A 389 14.70 -24.78 19.24
N ARG A 390 14.31 -25.84 19.93
CA ARG A 390 14.00 -27.14 19.32
C ARG A 390 12.80 -27.03 18.37
N ASP A 391 11.75 -26.35 18.82
CA ASP A 391 10.54 -26.16 18.05
C ASP A 391 10.82 -25.31 16.82
N ASP A 392 11.60 -24.22 16.94
CA ASP A 392 12.01 -23.36 15.85
C ASP A 392 12.83 -24.12 14.78
N LEU A 393 13.82 -24.90 15.20
CA LEU A 393 14.61 -25.73 14.28
C LEU A 393 13.75 -26.79 13.59
N THR A 394 12.86 -27.43 14.34
CA THR A 394 11.93 -28.42 13.79
C THR A 394 11.01 -27.79 12.77
N GLN A 395 10.47 -26.62 13.08
CA GLN A 395 9.62 -25.87 12.16
C GLN A 395 10.38 -25.49 10.88
N ALA A 396 11.62 -25.03 10.98
CA ALA A 396 12.46 -24.69 9.83
C ALA A 396 12.73 -25.90 8.91
N VAL A 397 12.99 -27.08 9.50
CA VAL A 397 13.13 -28.33 8.71
C VAL A 397 11.82 -28.72 8.06
N CYS A 398 10.70 -28.64 8.79
CA CYS A 398 9.38 -28.96 8.24
C CYS A 398 9.01 -28.01 7.09
N ASP A 399 9.18 -26.72 7.27
CA ASP A 399 8.88 -25.73 6.22
C ASP A 399 9.66 -26.04 4.92
N ARG A 400 10.96 -26.28 5.04
CA ARG A 400 11.81 -26.59 3.89
C ARG A 400 11.52 -27.95 3.26
N ALA A 401 11.36 -29.00 4.07
CA ALA A 401 11.16 -30.36 3.57
C ALA A 401 9.74 -30.58 3.04
N PHE A 402 8.75 -30.00 3.69
CA PHE A 402 7.34 -30.24 3.35
C PHE A 402 6.88 -29.43 2.15
N ILE A 403 7.20 -28.15 2.12
CA ILE A 403 6.79 -27.24 1.05
C ILE A 403 8.01 -26.73 0.29
N GLY A 404 8.95 -26.07 0.97
CA GLY A 404 10.08 -25.41 0.33
C GLY A 404 9.59 -24.34 -0.64
N GLU A 405 9.91 -24.54 -1.93
CA GLU A 405 9.53 -23.65 -3.05
C GLU A 405 8.43 -24.28 -3.93
N ASP A 406 7.84 -25.41 -3.50
CA ASP A 406 6.76 -26.05 -4.27
C ASP A 406 5.46 -25.23 -4.15
N GLU A 407 4.60 -25.36 -5.16
CA GLU A 407 3.23 -24.83 -5.10
C GLU A 407 2.44 -25.50 -3.98
N LEU A 408 1.60 -24.74 -3.31
CA LEU A 408 0.76 -25.26 -2.24
C LEU A 408 -0.31 -26.22 -2.79
N PRO A 409 -0.49 -27.38 -2.18
CA PRO A 409 -1.51 -28.34 -2.61
C PRO A 409 -2.91 -27.78 -2.39
N ARG A 410 -3.78 -27.87 -3.39
CA ARG A 410 -5.18 -27.46 -3.31
C ARG A 410 -6.18 -28.61 -3.50
N ASN A 411 -5.70 -29.83 -3.59
CA ASN A 411 -6.52 -31.04 -3.67
C ASN A 411 -5.81 -32.24 -3.02
N GLU A 412 -6.57 -33.29 -2.75
CA GLU A 412 -6.07 -34.48 -2.06
C GLU A 412 -4.90 -35.16 -2.80
N LYS A 413 -4.96 -35.22 -4.14
CA LYS A 413 -3.90 -35.83 -4.95
C LYS A 413 -2.59 -35.04 -4.80
N ALA A 414 -2.64 -33.73 -4.95
CA ALA A 414 -1.47 -32.87 -4.79
C ALA A 414 -0.91 -32.93 -3.35
N PHE A 415 -1.78 -33.00 -2.34
CA PHE A 415 -1.37 -33.16 -0.95
C PHE A 415 -0.66 -34.50 -0.70
N LYS A 416 -1.18 -35.61 -1.21
CA LYS A 416 -0.54 -36.94 -1.11
C LYS A 416 0.83 -36.98 -1.82
N GLU A 417 0.94 -36.34 -2.97
CA GLU A 417 2.23 -36.20 -3.68
C GLU A 417 3.20 -35.33 -2.87
N GLN A 418 2.71 -34.27 -2.23
CA GLN A 418 3.53 -33.44 -1.36
C GLN A 418 4.06 -34.18 -0.15
N ILE A 419 3.24 -35.04 0.48
CA ILE A 419 3.69 -35.94 1.56
C ILE A 419 4.80 -36.88 1.11
N LYS A 420 4.70 -37.46 -0.10
CA LYS A 420 5.76 -38.34 -0.63
C LYS A 420 7.07 -37.56 -0.84
N ARG A 421 6.99 -36.36 -1.44
CA ARG A 421 8.16 -35.48 -1.60
C ARG A 421 8.77 -35.10 -0.27
N ALA A 422 7.94 -34.75 0.71
CA ALA A 422 8.37 -34.40 2.07
C ALA A 422 9.14 -35.56 2.74
N ARG A 423 8.62 -36.79 2.70
CA ARG A 423 9.30 -37.97 3.25
C ARG A 423 10.68 -38.19 2.62
N SER A 424 10.79 -38.00 1.31
CA SER A 424 12.06 -38.15 0.60
C SER A 424 13.07 -37.04 0.95
N ARG A 425 12.60 -35.80 1.14
CA ARG A 425 13.47 -34.64 1.42
C ARG A 425 13.89 -34.52 2.89
N LEU A 426 13.06 -34.98 3.82
CA LEU A 426 13.23 -34.77 5.26
C LEU A 426 14.61 -35.17 5.78
N PRO A 427 15.16 -36.37 5.45
CA PRO A 427 16.49 -36.78 5.92
C PRO A 427 17.59 -35.82 5.46
N ALA A 428 17.60 -35.48 4.19
CA ALA A 428 18.62 -34.59 3.61
C ALA A 428 18.55 -33.17 4.19
N VAL A 429 17.33 -32.62 4.37
CA VAL A 429 17.13 -31.30 4.95
C VAL A 429 17.56 -31.29 6.43
N LYS A 430 17.19 -32.33 7.20
CA LYS A 430 17.63 -32.50 8.60
C LYS A 430 19.15 -32.55 8.71
N GLU A 431 19.82 -33.35 7.87
CA GLU A 431 21.26 -33.47 7.86
C GLU A 431 21.95 -32.13 7.50
N ALA A 432 21.46 -31.44 6.46
CA ALA A 432 21.99 -30.16 6.07
C ALA A 432 21.83 -29.11 7.18
N LEU A 433 20.64 -29.00 7.79
CA LEU A 433 20.40 -28.09 8.90
C LEU A 433 21.27 -28.44 10.12
N SER A 434 21.40 -29.71 10.46
CA SER A 434 22.25 -30.19 11.57
C SER A 434 23.71 -29.76 11.36
N ARG A 435 24.24 -29.92 10.15
CA ARG A 435 25.58 -29.47 9.80
C ARG A 435 25.72 -27.96 9.97
N TYR A 436 24.80 -27.18 9.38
CA TYR A 436 24.84 -25.71 9.48
C TYR A 436 24.72 -25.23 10.93
N LEU A 437 23.88 -25.89 11.74
CA LEU A 437 23.74 -25.58 13.15
C LEU A 437 25.04 -25.83 13.92
N GLN A 438 25.72 -26.97 13.67
CA GLN A 438 27.02 -27.29 14.29
C GLN A 438 28.09 -26.28 13.90
N GLU A 439 28.19 -25.93 12.61
CA GLU A 439 29.14 -24.93 12.11
C GLU A 439 28.84 -23.53 12.70
N THR A 440 27.56 -23.16 12.83
CA THR A 440 27.12 -21.91 13.47
C THR A 440 27.48 -21.89 14.95
N ALA A 441 27.20 -22.98 15.67
CA ALA A 441 27.53 -23.10 17.09
C ALA A 441 29.04 -23.04 17.34
N ALA A 442 29.84 -23.68 16.50
CA ALA A 442 31.31 -23.63 16.60
C ALA A 442 31.84 -22.20 16.35
N ALA A 443 31.34 -21.52 15.30
CA ALA A 443 31.71 -20.14 15.00
C ALA A 443 31.25 -19.16 16.10
N TYR A 444 30.09 -19.40 16.70
CA TYR A 444 29.61 -18.64 17.85
C TYR A 444 30.52 -18.81 19.08
N ALA A 445 30.90 -20.04 19.40
CA ALA A 445 31.80 -20.33 20.53
C ALA A 445 33.14 -19.62 20.38
N GLU A 446 33.73 -19.68 19.17
CA GLU A 446 34.99 -19.01 18.85
C GLU A 446 34.87 -17.50 19.02
N LEU A 447 33.85 -16.88 18.40
CA LEU A 447 33.59 -15.44 18.49
C LEU A 447 33.39 -15.01 19.95
N ASN A 448 32.53 -15.71 20.68
CA ASN A 448 32.22 -15.40 22.07
C ASN A 448 33.47 -15.48 22.99
N GLY A 449 34.38 -16.42 22.74
CA GLY A 449 35.67 -16.52 23.44
C GLY A 449 36.59 -15.32 23.18
N LYS A 450 36.49 -14.66 22.02
CA LYS A 450 37.33 -13.50 21.63
C LYS A 450 36.71 -12.14 21.97
N LEU A 451 35.41 -12.07 22.24
CA LEU A 451 34.73 -10.79 22.53
C LEU A 451 35.33 -10.05 23.75
N GLY A 452 35.45 -10.70 24.90
CA GLY A 452 36.11 -10.19 26.11
C GLY A 452 35.87 -8.69 26.37
N LYS A 453 36.97 -7.92 26.54
CA LYS A 453 36.99 -6.45 26.73
C LYS A 453 37.30 -5.68 25.44
N HIS A 454 37.09 -6.27 24.28
CA HIS A 454 37.39 -5.64 23.00
C HIS A 454 36.48 -4.41 22.72
N PRO A 455 36.98 -3.32 22.09
CA PRO A 455 36.15 -2.13 21.79
C PRO A 455 34.86 -2.43 21.02
N LEU A 456 34.86 -3.39 20.11
CA LEU A 456 33.71 -3.80 19.32
C LEU A 456 32.73 -4.74 20.06
N THR A 457 32.99 -5.11 21.32
CA THR A 457 32.20 -6.11 22.03
C THR A 457 30.71 -5.76 22.10
N HIS A 458 30.38 -4.51 22.42
CA HIS A 458 28.99 -4.09 22.52
C HIS A 458 28.26 -4.20 21.16
N LEU A 459 28.88 -3.66 20.11
CA LEU A 459 28.35 -3.71 18.75
C LEU A 459 28.08 -5.15 18.27
N LEU A 460 29.10 -6.01 18.42
CA LEU A 460 29.00 -7.38 17.93
C LEU A 460 28.04 -8.25 18.74
N ARG A 461 27.90 -8.00 20.06
CA ARG A 461 26.88 -8.68 20.89
C ARG A 461 25.46 -8.30 20.46
N LEU A 462 25.21 -7.02 20.20
CA LEU A 462 23.91 -6.57 19.70
C LEU A 462 23.58 -7.27 18.37
N ARG A 463 24.53 -7.36 17.46
CA ARG A 463 24.36 -8.06 16.20
C ARG A 463 24.10 -9.56 16.36
N LEU A 464 24.84 -10.22 17.25
CA LEU A 464 24.60 -11.63 17.55
C LEU A 464 23.18 -11.86 18.07
N GLN A 465 22.71 -11.00 18.97
CA GLN A 465 21.35 -11.05 19.50
C GLN A 465 20.29 -10.83 18.41
N THR A 466 20.57 -9.97 17.41
CA THR A 466 19.66 -9.75 16.29
C THR A 466 19.68 -10.90 15.30
N LEU A 467 20.86 -11.42 14.96
CA LEU A 467 21.02 -12.49 13.98
C LEU A 467 20.48 -13.83 14.49
N LEU A 468 20.77 -14.15 15.76
CA LEU A 468 20.39 -15.39 16.43
C LEU A 468 19.32 -15.17 17.53
N ALA A 469 18.34 -14.30 17.26
CA ALA A 469 17.20 -14.08 18.16
C ALA A 469 16.27 -15.30 18.21
N ALA A 470 15.45 -15.41 19.25
CA ALA A 470 14.42 -16.46 19.32
C ALA A 470 13.58 -16.49 18.02
N GLY A 471 13.36 -17.65 17.45
CA GLY A 471 12.71 -17.83 16.15
C GLY A 471 13.64 -17.57 14.94
N PHE A 472 14.96 -17.50 15.14
CA PHE A 472 15.89 -17.23 14.03
C PHE A 472 15.86 -18.34 12.97
N ALA A 473 15.61 -19.59 13.38
CA ALA A 473 15.68 -20.73 12.48
C ALA A 473 14.59 -20.66 11.39
N THR A 474 13.38 -20.35 11.75
CA THR A 474 12.27 -20.17 10.80
C THR A 474 12.35 -18.87 10.01
N ARG A 475 12.93 -17.81 10.59
CA ARG A 475 13.10 -16.50 9.91
C ARG A 475 14.29 -16.44 8.97
N THR A 476 15.24 -17.39 9.08
CA THR A 476 16.39 -17.45 8.18
C THR A 476 16.00 -18.19 6.90
N PRO A 477 16.01 -17.53 5.72
CA PRO A 477 15.77 -18.19 4.45
C PRO A 477 16.73 -19.36 4.25
N TRP A 478 16.26 -20.46 3.66
CA TRP A 478 17.07 -21.66 3.51
C TRP A 478 18.41 -21.39 2.80
N ALA A 479 18.44 -20.51 1.81
CA ALA A 479 19.65 -20.12 1.12
C ALA A 479 20.70 -19.42 2.01
N GLN A 480 20.27 -18.86 3.15
CA GLN A 480 21.14 -18.14 4.09
C GLN A 480 21.69 -19.02 5.22
N TRP A 481 21.13 -20.21 5.41
CA TRP A 481 21.63 -21.12 6.43
C TRP A 481 23.12 -21.46 6.33
N PRO A 482 23.68 -21.80 5.15
CA PRO A 482 25.11 -22.02 5.00
C PRO A 482 25.96 -20.75 5.24
N ARG A 483 25.33 -19.57 5.22
CA ARG A 483 26.02 -18.30 5.41
C ARG A 483 26.11 -17.86 6.88
N LEU A 484 25.23 -18.35 7.77
CA LEU A 484 25.27 -18.00 9.19
C LEU A 484 26.65 -18.20 9.84
N PRO A 485 27.32 -19.37 9.71
CA PRO A 485 28.67 -19.55 10.26
C PRO A 485 29.70 -18.60 9.62
N ILE A 486 29.53 -18.22 8.34
CA ILE A 486 30.41 -17.28 7.65
C ILE A 486 30.26 -15.86 8.24
N TYR A 487 29.03 -15.43 8.53
CA TYR A 487 28.78 -14.13 9.18
C TYR A 487 29.44 -14.05 10.55
N LEU A 488 29.36 -15.12 11.35
CA LEU A 488 30.03 -15.17 12.66
C LEU A 488 31.55 -15.19 12.56
N LYS A 489 32.11 -15.96 11.62
CA LYS A 489 33.55 -15.95 11.31
C LYS A 489 34.02 -14.58 10.84
N ALA A 490 33.21 -13.87 10.07
CA ALA A 490 33.54 -12.51 9.64
C ALA A 490 33.62 -11.52 10.82
N MET A 491 32.75 -11.69 11.83
CA MET A 491 32.84 -10.92 13.09
C MET A 491 34.13 -11.25 13.85
N THR A 492 34.54 -12.51 13.90
CA THR A 492 35.79 -12.96 14.51
C THR A 492 37.00 -12.34 13.83
N LEU A 493 37.09 -12.42 12.51
CA LEU A 493 38.18 -11.82 11.73
C LEU A 493 38.21 -10.29 11.85
N ARG A 494 37.07 -9.64 11.97
CA ARG A 494 36.98 -8.21 12.23
C ARG A 494 37.61 -7.85 13.57
N LEU A 495 37.35 -8.61 14.65
CA LEU A 495 38.01 -8.41 15.94
C LEU A 495 39.51 -8.49 15.82
N GLU A 496 40.03 -9.51 15.14
CA GLU A 496 41.48 -9.74 14.97
C GLU A 496 42.17 -8.61 14.18
N LYS A 497 41.48 -8.06 13.18
CA LYS A 497 42.03 -7.00 12.32
C LYS A 497 41.80 -5.58 12.85
N TYR A 498 40.95 -5.40 13.84
CA TYR A 498 40.55 -4.07 14.32
C TYR A 498 41.71 -3.18 14.73
N SER A 499 42.68 -3.73 15.49
CA SER A 499 43.79 -2.97 16.02
C SER A 499 44.73 -2.45 14.92
N SER A 500 44.72 -3.05 13.73
CA SER A 500 45.55 -2.61 12.61
C SER A 500 45.09 -1.27 11.99
N ASN A 501 43.79 -0.99 11.97
CA ASN A 501 43.26 0.28 11.46
C ASN A 501 41.81 0.54 11.99
N PRO A 502 41.67 1.04 13.24
CA PRO A 502 40.35 1.32 13.82
C PRO A 502 39.56 2.40 13.09
N ALA A 503 40.25 3.41 12.53
CA ALA A 503 39.59 4.49 11.78
C ALA A 503 38.91 3.98 10.50
N ARG A 504 39.58 3.06 9.79
CA ARG A 504 39.02 2.41 8.59
C ARG A 504 37.83 1.49 8.97
N ASP A 505 37.90 0.80 10.09
CA ASP A 505 36.80 -0.02 10.61
C ASP A 505 35.57 0.86 10.91
N ALA A 506 35.76 1.97 11.60
CA ALA A 506 34.69 2.92 11.91
C ALA A 506 34.03 3.52 10.65
N ALA A 507 34.83 3.91 9.65
CA ALA A 507 34.30 4.43 8.40
C ALA A 507 33.44 3.39 7.65
N ARG A 508 33.90 2.13 7.58
CA ARG A 508 33.14 1.04 6.98
C ARG A 508 31.84 0.71 7.74
N GLU A 509 31.90 0.80 9.06
CA GLU A 509 30.71 0.59 9.90
C GLU A 509 29.69 1.70 9.69
N ALA A 510 30.12 2.96 9.52
CA ALA A 510 29.22 4.08 9.23
C ALA A 510 28.44 3.87 7.91
N ASP A 511 29.15 3.45 6.85
CA ASP A 511 28.51 3.11 5.55
C ASP A 511 27.43 2.01 5.70
N ILE A 512 27.67 1.03 6.58
CA ILE A 512 26.74 -0.06 6.80
C ILE A 512 25.55 0.40 7.65
N GLN A 513 25.81 1.21 8.69
CA GLN A 513 24.75 1.74 9.56
C GLN A 513 23.75 2.58 8.77
N GLU A 514 24.20 3.37 7.78
CA GLU A 514 23.31 4.12 6.89
C GLU A 514 22.35 3.18 6.14
N LEU A 515 22.86 2.10 5.53
CA LEU A 515 22.05 1.11 4.83
C LEU A 515 21.10 0.34 5.77
N GLU A 516 21.55 0.02 6.99
CA GLU A 516 20.69 -0.61 8.00
C GLU A 516 19.57 0.30 8.46
N GLN A 517 19.87 1.57 8.66
CA GLN A 517 18.88 2.56 9.05
C GLN A 517 17.81 2.72 7.96
N MET A 518 18.21 2.87 6.70
CA MET A 518 17.28 2.93 5.56
C MET A 518 16.36 1.69 5.54
N TRP A 519 16.94 0.50 5.68
CA TRP A 519 16.18 -0.76 5.69
C TRP A 519 15.22 -0.83 6.89
N GLN A 520 15.68 -0.43 8.08
CA GLN A 520 14.89 -0.46 9.30
C GLN A 520 13.71 0.52 9.24
N GLU A 521 13.96 1.76 8.83
CA GLU A 521 12.93 2.80 8.69
C GLU A 521 11.83 2.36 7.70
N LYS A 522 12.22 1.79 6.56
CA LYS A 522 11.27 1.27 5.57
C LYS A 522 10.46 0.09 6.11
N THR A 523 11.15 -0.85 6.77
CA THR A 523 10.51 -2.04 7.36
C THR A 523 9.54 -1.63 8.47
N ASP A 524 9.94 -0.75 9.39
CA ASP A 524 9.11 -0.25 10.47
C ASP A 524 7.90 0.54 9.94
N SER A 525 8.11 1.31 8.86
CA SER A 525 7.05 2.03 8.19
C SER A 525 6.00 1.07 7.62
N LEU A 526 6.43 0.01 6.91
CA LEU A 526 5.53 -1.01 6.35
C LEU A 526 4.79 -1.78 7.45
N ILE A 527 5.49 -2.17 8.53
CA ILE A 527 4.88 -2.84 9.69
C ILE A 527 3.84 -1.94 10.34
N LYS A 528 4.16 -0.66 10.59
CA LYS A 528 3.21 0.32 11.13
C LYS A 528 2.00 0.53 10.22
N GLN A 529 2.18 0.40 8.91
CA GLN A 529 1.13 0.50 7.91
C GLN A 529 0.34 -0.80 7.72
N GLY A 530 0.72 -1.90 8.38
CA GLY A 530 0.10 -3.21 8.18
C GLY A 530 0.34 -3.79 6.79
N LEU A 531 1.34 -3.28 6.06
CA LEU A 531 1.69 -3.74 4.73
C LEU A 531 2.70 -4.90 4.78
N PRO A 532 2.64 -5.83 3.84
CA PRO A 532 3.60 -6.93 3.78
C PRO A 532 4.99 -6.41 3.38
N ILE A 533 6.03 -7.01 3.98
CA ILE A 533 7.41 -6.78 3.57
C ILE A 533 7.62 -7.49 2.24
N SER A 534 8.06 -6.77 1.21
CA SER A 534 8.37 -7.37 -0.10
C SER A 534 9.57 -8.31 -0.02
N ASP A 535 9.64 -9.30 -0.92
CA ASP A 535 10.76 -10.24 -1.01
C ASP A 535 12.09 -9.50 -1.23
N GLY A 536 12.08 -8.43 -2.01
CA GLY A 536 13.25 -7.57 -2.23
C GLY A 536 13.75 -6.93 -0.94
N LEU A 537 12.85 -6.37 -0.13
CA LEU A 537 13.20 -5.75 1.15
C LEU A 537 13.66 -6.78 2.18
N ALA A 538 13.06 -7.98 2.20
CA ALA A 538 13.50 -9.10 3.03
C ALA A 538 14.89 -9.60 2.63
N ALA A 539 15.18 -9.69 1.32
CA ALA A 539 16.48 -10.07 0.80
C ALA A 539 17.57 -9.03 1.08
N PHE A 540 17.23 -7.73 1.08
CA PHE A 540 18.17 -6.63 1.30
C PHE A 540 18.91 -6.73 2.64
N LYS A 541 18.23 -7.16 3.70
CA LYS A 541 18.85 -7.46 5.01
C LYS A 541 20.05 -8.40 4.87
N TRP A 542 19.92 -9.45 4.07
CA TRP A 542 20.99 -10.43 3.86
C TRP A 542 22.09 -9.91 2.95
N MET A 543 21.76 -9.00 2.04
CA MET A 543 22.78 -8.29 1.25
C MET A 543 23.67 -7.39 2.12
N ILE A 544 23.12 -6.78 3.18
CA ILE A 544 23.90 -6.04 4.17
C ILE A 544 24.83 -6.98 4.93
N GLU A 545 24.41 -8.20 5.27
CA GLU A 545 25.30 -9.19 5.90
C GLU A 545 26.44 -9.61 4.97
N GLU A 546 26.16 -9.80 3.68
CA GLU A 546 27.21 -10.08 2.69
C GLU A 546 28.15 -8.89 2.49
N LEU A 547 27.65 -7.64 2.55
CA LEU A 547 28.50 -6.45 2.52
C LEU A 547 29.48 -6.44 3.67
N ARG A 548 29.07 -6.84 4.86
CA ARG A 548 29.97 -6.96 6.03
C ARG A 548 31.08 -7.98 5.80
N VAL A 549 30.76 -9.14 5.23
CA VAL A 549 31.78 -10.13 4.84
C VAL A 549 32.76 -9.51 3.85
N SER A 550 32.26 -8.81 2.83
CA SER A 550 33.10 -8.13 1.81
C SER A 550 34.01 -7.06 2.40
N LEU A 551 33.54 -6.30 3.40
CA LEU A 551 34.32 -5.19 3.97
C LEU A 551 35.32 -5.63 5.05
N PHE A 552 34.95 -6.59 5.91
CA PHE A 552 35.75 -6.95 7.07
C PHE A 552 36.49 -8.27 6.95
N ALA A 553 36.01 -9.19 6.08
CA ALA A 553 36.52 -10.56 5.98
C ALA A 553 36.52 -11.05 4.52
N GLN A 554 37.20 -10.34 3.64
CA GLN A 554 37.24 -10.60 2.18
C GLN A 554 37.71 -12.02 1.82
N GLU A 555 38.53 -12.64 2.65
CA GLU A 555 39.02 -14.01 2.51
C GLU A 555 37.90 -15.06 2.57
N LEU A 556 36.78 -14.78 3.23
CA LEU A 556 35.63 -15.68 3.32
C LEU A 556 34.75 -15.68 2.05
N LYS A 557 35.00 -14.77 1.14
CA LYS A 557 34.30 -14.58 -0.13
C LYS A 557 32.77 -14.42 0.05
N THR A 558 32.17 -13.65 -0.82
CA THR A 558 30.72 -13.48 -0.94
C THR A 558 30.17 -14.31 -2.10
N PRO A 559 28.92 -14.79 -2.07
CA PRO A 559 28.35 -15.59 -3.17
C PRO A 559 28.19 -14.78 -4.47
N TYR A 560 28.11 -13.48 -4.35
CA TYR A 560 28.03 -12.52 -5.46
C TYR A 560 28.82 -11.26 -5.12
N PRO A 561 29.19 -10.45 -6.12
CA PRO A 561 29.91 -9.20 -5.87
C PRO A 561 29.05 -8.20 -5.12
N VAL A 562 29.51 -7.72 -3.96
CA VAL A 562 28.80 -6.81 -3.05
C VAL A 562 29.63 -5.55 -2.80
N SER A 563 28.99 -4.39 -2.80
CA SER A 563 29.57 -3.10 -2.40
C SER A 563 28.46 -2.12 -2.03
N VAL A 564 28.78 -1.07 -1.26
CA VAL A 564 27.82 -0.01 -0.88
C VAL A 564 27.09 0.53 -2.12
N LYS A 565 27.83 0.88 -3.18
CA LYS A 565 27.24 1.38 -4.44
C LYS A 565 26.26 0.40 -5.09
N ARG A 566 26.49 -0.91 -4.97
CA ARG A 566 25.56 -1.92 -5.50
C ARG A 566 24.33 -2.07 -4.64
N LEU A 567 24.48 -2.02 -3.32
CA LEU A 567 23.33 -2.06 -2.41
C LEU A 567 22.42 -0.85 -2.60
N LEU A 568 22.98 0.35 -2.74
CA LEU A 568 22.20 1.54 -3.05
C LEU A 568 21.40 1.39 -4.36
N LYS A 569 22.00 0.80 -5.40
CA LYS A 569 21.28 0.49 -6.65
C LYS A 569 20.16 -0.55 -6.48
N GLU A 570 20.36 -1.55 -5.62
CA GLU A 570 19.28 -2.52 -5.31
C GLU A 570 18.20 -1.88 -4.46
N TRP A 571 18.59 -0.98 -3.54
CA TRP A 571 17.65 -0.18 -2.77
C TRP A 571 16.72 0.66 -3.66
N GLU A 572 17.28 1.36 -4.64
CA GLU A 572 16.49 2.11 -5.65
C GLU A 572 15.46 1.26 -6.41
N LYS A 573 15.70 -0.07 -6.54
CA LYS A 573 14.74 -0.98 -7.16
C LYS A 573 13.63 -1.41 -6.20
N ILE A 574 13.94 -1.50 -4.91
CA ILE A 574 12.99 -1.87 -3.86
C ILE A 574 12.02 -0.72 -3.58
N GLU A 575 12.48 0.52 -3.73
CA GLU A 575 11.66 1.72 -3.56
C GLU A 575 10.75 2.01 -4.77
N LYS A 576 11.08 1.45 -5.94
CA LYS A 576 10.25 1.51 -7.17
C LYS A 576 9.12 0.49 -7.16
#